data_837223791869d2ce0dcc4b129dcbecbd
#
_entry.id   837223791869d2ce0dcc4b129dcbecbd
#
_cell.length_a   1.000
_cell.length_b   1.000
_cell.length_c   1.000
_cell.angle_alpha   90.00
_cell.angle_beta   90.00
_cell.angle_gamma   90.00
#
_symmetry.space_group_name_H-M   'P 1'
#
loop_
_entity.id
_entity.type
_entity.pdbx_description
1 polymer ?
#
loop_
_entity_poly.entity_id
_entity_poly.type
_entity_poly.pdbx_seq_one_letter_code
_entity_poly.pdbx_strand_id
1 'polypeptide(L)'
;FSKINKEFLDSLNLKNGQIISSSSEGGKIVNNFISYIACTSKSEDASNAKIGDKVKIRLPSTKEVEGKVEYIIQEANGENTIIFSITEGIDELLSYRKTSFDIIWWDAEGYKVPNSSIITENDLNYVIRTRAGYLDKVLVKIKKKTDSYSVVTNYSTSELKDLNIDKNVSTSIILYDELILKPTESQIKSVT
;
A
#
# COMPACT_ATOMS: atom_id res chain seq x y z
N PHE A 1 -6.08 23.88 6.48
CA PHE A 1 -5.11 22.80 6.76
C PHE A 1 -3.65 23.31 6.90
N SER A 2 -3.26 24.42 6.31
CA SER A 2 -1.89 24.94 6.30
C SER A 2 -1.22 25.14 7.68
N LYS A 3 -1.99 25.15 8.76
CA LYS A 3 -1.51 25.23 10.16
C LYS A 3 -1.37 23.87 10.84
N ILE A 4 -1.78 22.78 10.18
CA ILE A 4 -1.70 21.41 10.71
C ILE A 4 -0.39 20.81 10.24
N ASN A 5 0.62 20.87 11.06
CA ASN A 5 1.93 20.27 10.85
C ASN A 5 2.26 19.33 12.01
N LYS A 6 3.43 18.72 11.98
CA LYS A 6 3.87 17.80 13.03
C LYS A 6 3.89 18.47 14.41
N GLU A 7 4.41 19.68 14.53
CA GLU A 7 4.49 20.43 15.79
C GLU A 7 3.09 20.66 16.39
N PHE A 8 2.13 21.03 15.54
CA PHE A 8 0.72 21.17 15.97
C PHE A 8 0.16 19.81 16.44
N LEU A 9 0.39 18.73 15.71
CA LEU A 9 -0.08 17.40 16.09
C LEU A 9 0.54 16.91 17.41
N ASP A 10 1.82 17.15 17.61
CA ASP A 10 2.53 16.82 18.87
C ASP A 10 2.02 17.66 20.05
N SER A 11 1.58 18.91 19.79
CA SER A 11 0.99 19.79 20.82
C SER A 11 -0.38 19.35 21.34
N LEU A 12 -1.07 18.44 20.61
CA LEU A 12 -2.39 17.90 20.99
C LEU A 12 -2.32 16.85 22.12
N ASN A 13 -1.32 16.93 23.00
CA ASN A 13 -1.22 16.08 24.18
C ASN A 13 -2.36 16.37 25.15
N LEU A 14 -3.32 15.45 25.22
CA LEU A 14 -4.46 15.57 26.11
C LEU A 14 -4.13 15.09 27.52
N LYS A 15 -4.41 15.92 28.50
CA LYS A 15 -4.46 15.53 29.90
C LYS A 15 -5.81 14.87 30.16
N ASN A 16 -5.82 13.60 30.53
CA ASN A 16 -7.03 12.93 31.04
C ASN A 16 -7.51 13.62 32.33
N GLY A 17 -8.81 13.83 32.46
CA GLY A 17 -9.40 14.32 33.69
C GLY A 17 -9.50 15.84 33.82
N GLN A 18 -9.66 16.57 32.72
CA GLN A 18 -9.94 18.01 32.81
C GLN A 18 -11.30 18.27 33.44
N ILE A 19 -11.31 19.00 34.56
CA ILE A 19 -12.55 19.42 35.23
C ILE A 19 -13.20 20.53 34.42
N ILE A 20 -14.45 20.34 34.03
CA ILE A 20 -15.26 21.34 33.32
C ILE A 20 -15.87 22.29 34.38
N SER A 21 -15.53 23.58 34.32
CA SER A 21 -16.16 24.60 35.18
C SER A 21 -17.52 25.01 34.59
N SER A 22 -18.38 25.59 35.42
CA SER A 22 -19.75 25.97 35.06
C SER A 22 -19.87 27.03 33.94
N SER A 23 -18.76 27.61 33.51
CA SER A 23 -18.66 28.56 32.38
C SER A 23 -17.96 28.00 31.17
N SER A 24 -17.58 26.70 31.15
CA SER A 24 -16.93 26.05 30.03
C SER A 24 -17.95 25.40 29.07
N GLU A 25 -17.57 25.27 27.81
CA GLU A 25 -18.39 24.59 26.79
C GLU A 25 -18.72 23.17 27.26
N GLY A 26 -20.00 22.85 27.43
CA GLY A 26 -20.49 21.56 27.91
C GLY A 26 -20.68 20.54 26.79
N GLY A 27 -20.54 20.94 25.55
CA GLY A 27 -20.72 20.05 24.38
C GLY A 27 -20.39 20.73 23.06
N LYS A 28 -20.28 19.92 22.04
CA LYS A 28 -20.00 20.35 20.67
C LYS A 28 -20.91 19.63 19.69
N ILE A 29 -21.59 20.39 18.85
CA ILE A 29 -22.32 19.84 17.71
C ILE A 29 -21.33 19.76 16.54
N VAL A 30 -21.14 18.56 15.99
CA VAL A 30 -20.24 18.33 14.86
C VAL A 30 -21.02 17.84 13.65
N ASN A 31 -20.55 18.22 12.47
CA ASN A 31 -21.04 17.66 11.23
C ASN A 31 -20.37 16.30 11.00
N ASN A 32 -21.17 15.24 11.05
CA ASN A 32 -20.68 13.86 10.93
C ASN A 32 -20.60 13.33 9.51
N PHE A 33 -20.63 14.19 8.49
CA PHE A 33 -20.54 13.75 7.10
C PHE A 33 -19.10 13.51 6.64
N ILE A 34 -18.15 14.26 7.19
CA ILE A 34 -16.73 14.13 6.85
C ILE A 34 -15.91 14.35 8.12
N SER A 35 -14.96 13.47 8.37
CA SER A 35 -13.91 13.67 9.38
C SER A 35 -12.54 13.68 8.72
N TYR A 36 -11.61 14.38 9.36
CA TYR A 36 -10.23 14.47 8.91
C TYR A 36 -9.32 13.79 9.93
N ILE A 37 -8.42 12.95 9.42
CA ILE A 37 -7.38 12.27 10.18
C ILE A 37 -6.05 12.81 9.69
N ALA A 38 -5.21 13.26 10.61
CA ALA A 38 -3.86 13.73 10.30
C ALA A 38 -2.82 12.80 10.94
N CYS A 39 -1.77 12.48 10.22
CA CYS A 39 -0.64 11.71 10.73
C CYS A 39 0.68 12.17 10.11
N THR A 40 1.78 11.77 10.74
CA THR A 40 3.14 11.92 10.20
C THR A 40 3.70 10.56 9.85
N SER A 41 4.39 10.45 8.71
CA SER A 41 5.03 9.21 8.26
C SER A 41 6.32 9.49 7.49
N LYS A 42 7.27 8.56 7.62
CA LYS A 42 8.53 8.52 6.83
C LYS A 42 8.51 7.40 5.79
N SER A 43 7.40 6.67 5.65
CA SER A 43 7.35 5.55 4.71
C SER A 43 7.52 6.03 3.26
N GLU A 44 8.06 5.18 2.42
CA GLU A 44 8.19 5.44 0.98
C GLU A 44 6.83 5.70 0.33
N ASP A 45 5.82 4.91 0.69
CA ASP A 45 4.46 5.10 0.19
C ASP A 45 3.88 6.47 0.58
N ALA A 46 4.16 6.94 1.81
CA ALA A 46 3.76 8.29 2.25
C ALA A 46 4.48 9.39 1.47
N SER A 47 5.74 9.16 1.08
CA SER A 47 6.54 10.11 0.29
C SER A 47 6.08 10.19 -1.17
N ASN A 48 5.53 9.10 -1.68
CA ASN A 48 5.00 9.01 -3.05
C ASN A 48 3.52 9.38 -3.17
N ALA A 49 2.84 9.61 -2.04
CA ALA A 49 1.42 9.96 -2.01
C ALA A 49 1.13 11.28 -2.73
N LYS A 50 -0.03 11.35 -3.35
CA LYS A 50 -0.53 12.55 -4.04
C LYS A 50 -1.88 12.96 -3.49
N ILE A 51 -2.17 14.27 -3.54
CA ILE A 51 -3.49 14.77 -3.19
C ILE A 51 -4.52 14.14 -4.14
N GLY A 52 -5.58 13.58 -3.55
CA GLY A 52 -6.62 12.86 -4.26
C GLY A 52 -6.47 11.33 -4.24
N ASP A 53 -5.31 10.80 -3.85
CA ASP A 53 -5.12 9.36 -3.74
C ASP A 53 -6.09 8.75 -2.73
N LYS A 54 -6.61 7.58 -3.06
CA LYS A 54 -7.48 6.78 -2.20
C LYS A 54 -6.65 5.72 -1.48
N VAL A 55 -6.87 5.59 -0.20
CA VAL A 55 -6.23 4.60 0.68
C VAL A 55 -7.29 3.91 1.50
N LYS A 56 -6.98 2.74 2.05
CA LYS A 56 -7.80 2.15 3.12
C LYS A 56 -7.18 2.53 4.47
N ILE A 57 -8.01 2.94 5.39
CA ILE A 57 -7.62 3.25 6.77
C ILE A 57 -8.26 2.22 7.67
N ARG A 58 -7.43 1.47 8.41
CA ARG A 58 -7.90 0.52 9.41
C ARG A 58 -7.95 1.22 10.76
N LEU A 59 -9.17 1.37 11.27
CA LEU A 59 -9.46 1.99 12.56
C LEU A 59 -9.08 1.06 13.73
N PRO A 60 -9.03 1.56 14.97
CA PRO A 60 -8.73 0.74 16.16
C PRO A 60 -9.65 -0.46 16.34
N SER A 61 -10.90 -0.36 15.92
CA SER A 61 -11.88 -1.47 15.89
C SER A 61 -11.59 -2.55 14.87
N THR A 62 -10.53 -2.41 14.07
CA THR A 62 -10.21 -3.23 12.89
C THR A 62 -11.10 -2.99 11.67
N LYS A 63 -12.06 -2.08 11.75
CA LYS A 63 -12.86 -1.66 10.61
C LYS A 63 -11.99 -0.92 9.59
N GLU A 64 -12.10 -1.31 8.33
CA GLU A 64 -11.46 -0.61 7.21
C GLU A 64 -12.44 0.36 6.57
N VAL A 65 -12.01 1.60 6.38
CA VAL A 65 -12.76 2.67 5.74
C VAL A 65 -11.95 3.27 4.60
N GLU A 66 -12.62 3.80 3.58
CA GLU A 66 -11.95 4.53 2.51
C GLU A 66 -11.54 5.91 3.02
N GLY A 67 -10.27 6.24 2.85
CA GLY A 67 -9.71 7.56 3.09
C GLY A 67 -9.20 8.16 1.79
N LYS A 68 -9.32 9.47 1.67
CA LYS A 68 -8.79 10.24 0.55
C LYS A 68 -7.75 11.22 1.05
N VAL A 69 -6.60 11.28 0.39
CA VAL A 69 -5.54 12.26 0.69
C VAL A 69 -6.01 13.65 0.29
N GLU A 70 -6.17 14.53 1.26
CA GLU A 70 -6.62 15.91 1.04
C GLU A 70 -5.48 16.91 1.09
N TYR A 71 -4.45 16.65 1.91
CA TYR A 71 -3.34 17.55 2.06
C TYR A 71 -2.06 16.84 2.46
N ILE A 72 -0.92 17.31 1.97
CA ILE A 72 0.41 16.78 2.29
C ILE A 72 1.34 17.95 2.59
N ILE A 73 2.07 17.85 3.71
CA ILE A 73 3.12 18.79 4.10
C ILE A 73 4.41 18.00 4.19
N GLN A 74 5.40 18.42 3.45
CA GLN A 74 6.76 17.91 3.57
C GLN A 74 7.49 18.66 4.70
N GLU A 75 7.86 17.93 5.75
CA GLU A 75 8.57 18.49 6.89
C GLU A 75 10.09 18.54 6.61
N ALA A 76 10.77 19.48 7.25
CA ALA A 76 12.21 19.68 7.07
C ALA A 76 13.07 18.45 7.48
N ASN A 77 12.52 17.57 8.30
CA ASN A 77 13.17 16.33 8.79
C ASN A 77 12.93 15.12 7.88
N GLY A 78 12.33 15.32 6.69
CA GLY A 78 12.01 14.25 5.74
C GLY A 78 10.77 13.42 6.09
N GLU A 79 9.98 13.83 7.09
CA GLU A 79 8.65 13.27 7.34
C GLU A 79 7.61 13.97 6.47
N ASN A 80 6.50 13.28 6.19
CA ASN A 80 5.33 13.88 5.58
C ASN A 80 4.18 13.91 6.58
N THR A 81 3.60 15.08 6.79
CA THR A 81 2.33 15.22 7.48
C THR A 81 1.22 15.12 6.44
N ILE A 82 0.36 14.12 6.57
CA ILE A 82 -0.71 13.82 5.62
C ILE A 82 -2.06 13.93 6.31
N ILE A 83 -2.99 14.57 5.64
CA ILE A 83 -4.38 14.70 6.10
C ILE A 83 -5.27 13.91 5.14
N PHE A 84 -6.05 13.00 5.72
CA PHE A 84 -7.04 12.20 5.02
C PHE A 84 -8.44 12.67 5.38
N SER A 85 -9.34 12.71 4.41
CA SER A 85 -10.79 12.77 4.67
C SER A 85 -11.37 11.36 4.68
N ILE A 86 -12.31 11.12 5.58
CA ILE A 86 -13.11 9.91 5.65
C ILE A 86 -14.58 10.27 5.78
N THR A 87 -15.46 9.43 5.24
CA THR A 87 -16.91 9.61 5.29
C THR A 87 -17.62 8.51 6.07
N GLU A 88 -16.87 7.46 6.45
CA GLU A 88 -17.39 6.31 7.22
C GLU A 88 -16.59 6.11 8.50
N GLY A 89 -17.19 5.45 9.51
CA GLY A 89 -16.54 5.16 10.78
C GLY A 89 -16.30 6.38 11.65
N ILE A 90 -16.97 7.50 11.36
CA ILE A 90 -16.78 8.78 12.06
C ILE A 90 -17.22 8.68 13.52
N ASP A 91 -18.29 7.92 13.80
CA ASP A 91 -18.82 7.66 15.14
C ASP A 91 -17.76 7.09 16.08
N GLU A 92 -16.92 6.18 15.59
CA GLU A 92 -15.82 5.62 16.37
C GLU A 92 -14.77 6.69 16.71
N LEU A 93 -14.49 7.60 15.80
CA LEU A 93 -13.45 8.62 15.96
C LEU A 93 -13.87 9.81 16.81
N LEU A 94 -15.16 10.04 17.02
CA LEU A 94 -15.66 11.19 17.80
C LEU A 94 -15.12 11.25 19.23
N SER A 95 -14.84 10.09 19.82
CA SER A 95 -14.32 9.97 21.19
C SER A 95 -12.81 10.18 21.29
N TYR A 96 -12.10 10.17 20.15
CA TYR A 96 -10.64 10.25 20.12
C TYR A 96 -10.18 11.59 19.54
N ARG A 97 -9.17 12.17 20.17
CA ARG A 97 -8.39 13.26 19.57
C ARG A 97 -7.04 12.76 19.04
N LYS A 98 -6.54 11.68 19.64
CA LYS A 98 -5.35 10.98 19.19
C LYS A 98 -5.62 9.48 19.28
N THR A 99 -5.38 8.77 18.20
CA THR A 99 -5.58 7.32 18.10
C THR A 99 -4.55 6.71 17.18
N SER A 100 -4.31 5.43 17.33
CA SER A 100 -3.50 4.65 16.37
C SER A 100 -4.40 4.10 15.29
N PHE A 101 -3.92 4.08 14.07
CA PHE A 101 -4.58 3.48 12.91
C PHE A 101 -3.54 3.04 11.90
N ASP A 102 -3.91 2.11 11.01
CA ASP A 102 -3.04 1.68 9.93
C ASP A 102 -3.50 2.31 8.62
N ILE A 103 -2.54 2.72 7.80
CA ILE A 103 -2.79 3.18 6.43
C ILE A 103 -2.39 2.06 5.48
N ILE A 104 -3.35 1.56 4.71
CA ILE A 104 -3.15 0.57 3.66
C ILE A 104 -3.10 1.32 2.34
N TRP A 105 -1.88 1.65 1.91
CA TRP A 105 -1.64 2.44 0.72
C TRP A 105 -2.01 1.72 -0.58
N TRP A 106 -1.89 0.40 -0.57
CA TRP A 106 -2.19 -0.44 -1.72
C TRP A 106 -2.60 -1.84 -1.29
N ASP A 107 -3.38 -2.46 -2.14
CA ASP A 107 -3.84 -3.82 -2.01
C ASP A 107 -3.68 -4.51 -3.36
N ALA A 108 -3.01 -5.65 -3.40
CA ALA A 108 -2.79 -6.40 -4.63
C ALA A 108 -2.89 -7.91 -4.37
N GLU A 109 -3.77 -8.55 -5.09
CA GLU A 109 -3.89 -10.00 -5.10
C GLU A 109 -2.89 -10.62 -6.08
N GLY A 110 -2.21 -11.68 -5.66
CA GLY A 110 -1.24 -12.39 -6.48
C GLY A 110 -0.26 -13.22 -5.67
N TYR A 111 0.75 -13.71 -6.36
CA TYR A 111 1.85 -14.46 -5.75
C TYR A 111 2.96 -13.52 -5.35
N LYS A 112 3.41 -13.63 -4.10
CA LYS A 112 4.55 -12.87 -3.60
C LYS A 112 5.83 -13.56 -4.03
N VAL A 113 6.65 -12.90 -4.85
CA VAL A 113 7.92 -13.42 -5.32
C VAL A 113 9.07 -12.47 -4.98
N PRO A 114 10.25 -12.96 -4.58
CA PRO A 114 11.42 -12.12 -4.36
C PRO A 114 11.83 -11.39 -5.66
N ASN A 115 12.21 -10.11 -5.58
CA ASN A 115 12.66 -9.38 -6.76
C ASN A 115 13.88 -10.03 -7.43
N SER A 116 14.70 -10.74 -6.66
CA SER A 116 15.86 -11.48 -7.16
C SER A 116 15.52 -12.69 -8.05
N SER A 117 14.27 -13.13 -8.09
CA SER A 117 13.82 -14.22 -8.97
C SER A 117 13.23 -13.70 -10.29
N ILE A 118 13.05 -12.40 -10.44
CA ILE A 118 12.43 -11.80 -11.62
C ILE A 118 13.49 -11.44 -12.64
N ILE A 119 13.25 -11.84 -13.86
CA ILE A 119 14.04 -11.51 -15.06
C ILE A 119 13.18 -10.62 -15.94
N THR A 120 13.74 -9.52 -16.42
CA THR A 120 13.05 -8.63 -17.37
C THR A 120 13.74 -8.74 -18.73
N GLU A 121 12.97 -9.11 -19.75
CA GLU A 121 13.42 -9.19 -21.13
C GLU A 121 12.34 -8.60 -22.05
N ASN A 122 12.73 -7.70 -22.95
CA ASN A 122 11.81 -7.04 -23.89
C ASN A 122 10.55 -6.45 -23.22
N ASP A 123 10.75 -5.77 -22.09
CA ASP A 123 9.68 -5.17 -21.25
C ASP A 123 8.69 -6.19 -20.65
N LEU A 124 8.98 -7.48 -20.74
CA LEU A 124 8.21 -8.55 -20.11
C LEU A 124 8.99 -9.13 -18.93
N ASN A 125 8.23 -9.57 -17.93
CA ASN A 125 8.80 -10.11 -16.70
C ASN A 125 8.58 -11.61 -16.63
N TYR A 126 9.64 -12.33 -16.26
CA TYR A 126 9.65 -13.78 -16.17
C TYR A 126 10.23 -14.23 -14.84
N VAL A 127 9.86 -15.43 -14.43
CA VAL A 127 10.52 -16.18 -13.36
C VAL A 127 10.96 -17.54 -13.90
N ILE A 128 12.05 -18.10 -13.36
CA ILE A 128 12.43 -19.48 -13.66
C ILE A 128 11.91 -20.37 -12.54
N ARG A 129 11.03 -21.28 -12.92
CA ARG A 129 10.42 -22.28 -12.06
C ARG A 129 11.15 -23.60 -12.20
N THR A 130 11.36 -24.29 -11.08
CA THR A 130 11.81 -25.67 -11.04
C THR A 130 10.62 -26.60 -10.77
N ARG A 131 10.44 -27.61 -11.63
CA ARG A 131 9.43 -28.64 -11.41
C ARG A 131 10.00 -29.99 -11.84
N ALA A 132 10.05 -30.94 -10.90
CA ALA A 132 10.60 -32.28 -11.13
C ALA A 132 12.00 -32.31 -11.76
N GLY A 133 12.84 -31.33 -11.40
CA GLY A 133 14.22 -31.20 -11.92
C GLY A 133 14.32 -30.47 -13.26
N TYR A 134 13.21 -30.11 -13.89
CA TYR A 134 13.21 -29.30 -15.12
C TYR A 134 13.06 -27.83 -14.80
N LEU A 135 13.73 -27.01 -15.58
CA LEU A 135 13.60 -25.55 -15.54
C LEU A 135 12.57 -25.10 -16.58
N ASP A 136 11.74 -24.15 -16.19
CA ASP A 136 10.67 -23.62 -17.01
C ASP A 136 10.60 -22.09 -16.83
N LYS A 137 10.65 -21.34 -17.94
CA LYS A 137 10.54 -19.88 -17.93
C LYS A 137 9.08 -19.50 -18.00
N VAL A 138 8.59 -18.85 -16.94
CA VAL A 138 7.19 -18.51 -16.78
C VAL A 138 7.02 -17.01 -16.88
N LEU A 139 6.16 -16.55 -17.79
CA LEU A 139 5.78 -15.16 -17.96
C LEU A 139 4.85 -14.74 -16.79
N VAL A 140 5.17 -13.62 -16.16
CA VAL A 140 4.40 -13.09 -15.02
C VAL A 140 4.12 -11.60 -15.18
N LYS A 141 2.97 -11.17 -14.70
CA LYS A 141 2.57 -9.75 -14.67
C LYS A 141 2.80 -9.17 -13.29
N ILE A 142 3.63 -8.15 -13.18
CA ILE A 142 3.85 -7.44 -11.91
C ILE A 142 2.65 -6.54 -11.64
N LYS A 143 2.00 -6.75 -10.50
CA LYS A 143 0.92 -5.88 -9.98
C LYS A 143 1.45 -4.79 -9.07
N LYS A 144 2.39 -5.13 -8.20
CA LYS A 144 3.07 -4.20 -7.30
C LYS A 144 4.50 -4.68 -7.08
N LYS A 145 5.42 -3.75 -7.05
CA LYS A 145 6.84 -3.98 -6.72
C LYS A 145 7.18 -3.19 -5.46
N THR A 146 7.88 -3.83 -4.53
CA THR A 146 8.51 -3.23 -3.36
C THR A 146 10.03 -3.40 -3.46
N ASP A 147 10.78 -2.94 -2.48
CA ASP A 147 12.25 -3.06 -2.47
C ASP A 147 12.74 -4.51 -2.48
N SER A 148 12.04 -5.42 -1.82
CA SER A 148 12.50 -6.80 -1.61
C SER A 148 11.70 -7.85 -2.39
N TYR A 149 10.45 -7.58 -2.71
CA TYR A 149 9.56 -8.52 -3.40
C TYR A 149 8.62 -7.82 -4.36
N SER A 150 8.03 -8.59 -5.26
CA SER A 150 6.92 -8.17 -6.12
C SER A 150 5.71 -9.06 -5.92
N VAL A 151 4.52 -8.49 -6.09
CA VAL A 151 3.29 -9.25 -6.21
C VAL A 151 3.02 -9.45 -7.70
N VAL A 152 2.99 -10.70 -8.12
CA VAL A 152 2.81 -11.07 -9.53
C VAL A 152 1.53 -11.86 -9.73
N THR A 153 0.96 -11.77 -10.92
CA THR A 153 -0.21 -12.56 -11.34
C THR A 153 0.06 -13.19 -12.70
N ASN A 154 -0.75 -14.18 -13.04
CA ASN A 154 -0.78 -14.73 -14.38
C ASN A 154 -1.47 -13.73 -15.34
N TYR A 155 -1.05 -13.74 -16.59
CA TYR A 155 -1.76 -13.03 -17.64
C TYR A 155 -3.07 -13.75 -18.00
N SER A 156 -4.10 -13.00 -18.31
CA SER A 156 -5.33 -13.53 -18.89
C SER A 156 -5.12 -13.92 -20.35
N THR A 157 -5.97 -14.79 -20.89
CA THR A 157 -5.91 -15.22 -22.30
C THR A 157 -6.06 -14.04 -23.27
N SER A 158 -6.83 -13.02 -22.92
CA SER A 158 -6.97 -11.80 -23.74
C SER A 158 -5.67 -11.00 -23.76
N GLU A 159 -5.05 -10.77 -22.60
CA GLU A 159 -3.79 -10.04 -22.50
C GLU A 159 -2.65 -10.73 -23.24
N LEU A 160 -2.60 -12.07 -23.21
CA LEU A 160 -1.60 -12.85 -23.94
C LEU A 160 -1.75 -12.70 -25.47
N LYS A 161 -2.97 -12.60 -25.97
CA LYS A 161 -3.23 -12.35 -27.40
C LYS A 161 -2.77 -10.96 -27.82
N ASP A 162 -3.05 -9.94 -26.97
CA ASP A 162 -2.67 -8.56 -27.25
C ASP A 162 -1.14 -8.37 -27.27
N LEU A 163 -0.43 -9.15 -26.45
CA LEU A 163 1.04 -9.16 -26.39
C LEU A 163 1.71 -9.98 -27.48
N ASN A 164 0.94 -10.71 -28.33
CA ASN A 164 1.46 -11.64 -29.34
C ASN A 164 2.48 -12.66 -28.77
N ILE A 165 2.25 -13.14 -27.56
CA ILE A 165 3.13 -14.11 -26.91
C ILE A 165 2.98 -15.48 -27.56
N ASP A 166 4.14 -16.12 -27.82
CA ASP A 166 4.19 -17.49 -28.35
C ASP A 166 3.43 -18.45 -27.42
N LYS A 167 2.66 -19.37 -28.00
CA LYS A 167 1.88 -20.38 -27.26
C LYS A 167 2.78 -21.35 -26.48
N ASN A 168 4.06 -21.42 -26.79
CA ASN A 168 5.04 -22.28 -26.11
C ASN A 168 5.58 -21.67 -24.81
N VAL A 169 5.32 -20.39 -24.54
CA VAL A 169 5.76 -19.75 -23.29
C VAL A 169 4.83 -20.15 -22.16
N SER A 170 5.40 -20.65 -21.08
CA SER A 170 4.62 -20.93 -19.86
C SER A 170 4.13 -19.62 -19.24
N THR A 171 2.83 -19.54 -18.95
CA THR A 171 2.16 -18.31 -18.49
C THR A 171 1.44 -18.49 -17.16
N SER A 172 1.66 -19.63 -16.49
CA SER A 172 0.95 -19.96 -15.24
C SER A 172 1.92 -20.26 -14.12
N ILE A 173 1.95 -19.37 -13.14
CA ILE A 173 2.53 -19.60 -11.80
C ILE A 173 1.42 -20.02 -10.85
N ILE A 174 1.70 -20.96 -9.96
CA ILE A 174 0.77 -21.43 -8.94
C ILE A 174 1.42 -21.39 -7.55
N LEU A 175 0.59 -21.51 -6.52
CA LEU A 175 1.07 -21.59 -5.15
C LEU A 175 1.95 -22.86 -4.98
N TYR A 176 3.07 -22.68 -4.25
CA TYR A 176 4.11 -23.69 -4.02
C TYR A 176 5.00 -24.03 -5.23
N ASP A 177 4.95 -23.28 -6.32
CA ASP A 177 5.99 -23.38 -7.34
C ASP A 177 7.34 -22.95 -6.75
N GLU A 178 8.37 -23.72 -6.99
CA GLU A 178 9.75 -23.42 -6.58
C GLU A 178 10.39 -22.51 -7.63
N LEU A 179 10.89 -21.36 -7.19
CA LEU A 179 11.51 -20.36 -8.05
C LEU A 179 13.01 -20.26 -7.82
N ILE A 180 13.76 -20.11 -8.90
CA ILE A 180 15.20 -19.87 -8.80
C ILE A 180 15.45 -18.41 -8.42
N LEU A 181 16.21 -18.22 -7.33
CA LEU A 181 16.69 -16.91 -6.91
C LEU A 181 18.00 -16.59 -7.65
N LYS A 182 18.11 -15.37 -8.19
CA LYS A 182 19.28 -14.90 -8.93
C LYS A 182 19.70 -15.89 -10.03
N PRO A 183 18.82 -16.19 -11.00
CA PRO A 183 19.12 -17.13 -12.06
C PRO A 183 20.36 -16.71 -12.83
N THR A 184 21.23 -17.67 -13.14
CA THR A 184 22.44 -17.43 -13.92
C THR A 184 22.13 -17.35 -15.41
N GLU A 185 23.01 -16.72 -16.18
CA GLU A 185 22.83 -16.65 -17.66
C GLU A 185 22.69 -18.03 -18.30
N SER A 186 23.41 -19.04 -17.79
CA SER A 186 23.30 -20.42 -18.29
C SER A 186 21.91 -21.01 -18.03
N GLN A 187 21.32 -20.75 -16.86
CA GLN A 187 19.97 -21.19 -16.54
C GLN A 187 18.91 -20.47 -17.38
N ILE A 188 19.10 -19.17 -17.63
CA ILE A 188 18.21 -18.39 -18.48
C ILE A 188 18.25 -18.94 -19.92
N LYS A 189 19.45 -19.18 -20.48
CA LYS A 189 19.61 -19.72 -21.81
C LYS A 189 19.12 -21.15 -21.99
N SER A 190 19.07 -21.95 -20.91
CA SER A 190 18.61 -23.36 -21.00
C SER A 190 17.08 -23.48 -21.08
N VAL A 191 16.34 -22.39 -20.85
CA VAL A 191 14.85 -22.34 -20.86
C VAL A 191 14.28 -21.41 -21.93
N THR A 192 15.13 -20.99 -22.89
CA THR A 192 14.74 -20.09 -23.99
C THR A 192 14.35 -20.88 -25.25
#